data_41d416bc1f2bdf6ca90190001f55c453
#
_entry.id   41d416bc1f2bdf6ca90190001f55c453
#
_cell.length_a   1.000
_cell.length_b   1.000
_cell.length_c   1.000
_cell.angle_alpha   90.00
_cell.angle_beta   90.00
_cell.angle_gamma   90.00
#
_symmetry.space_group_name_H-M   'P 1'
#
loop_
_entity.id
_entity.type
_entity.pdbx_description
1 polymer ?
#
loop_
_entity_poly.entity_id
_entity_poly.type
_entity_poly.pdbx_seq_one_letter_code
_entity_poly.pdbx_strand_id
1 'polypeptide(L)'
;MRLTRSLPAMVTALLAAFLATGVSAQTVLRFGHANSPGEVAHDLYKEFADNVTKKSGGQLTVRVFPSEQLGKEVDLLQQLKSGALDISSPSMPTLNSMVPAFEMPSAPFLWKDWKEAEAVIRGPAMEPIWTELKDKHNIVPLTKIWYWGWRNFTFGTKEVRKPEDMAGLKVRVPESPIWVEMVRGFGAAPTPIPFGEVYTALQQKTVDGQENPIPTIFSRKFYEVQGVLSMSRHMLQNNTILINKSSMEKLKPELQKLLIDEAAAASAKNSEMQQAREVSMLEDIRKSGKTRIIDNPDRDAFAAKMVPVYVRLESRWGTENWKRVRAEIDRMRSAK
;
A
#
# COMPACT_ATOMS: atom_id res chain seq x y z
N MET A 1 29.54 21.03 81.80
CA MET A 1 30.21 21.20 80.50
C MET A 1 29.58 20.21 79.50
N ARG A 2 28.59 20.65 78.71
CA ARG A 2 27.93 19.83 77.71
C ARG A 2 28.34 20.28 76.29
N LEU A 3 29.07 19.44 75.57
CA LEU A 3 29.47 19.67 74.20
C LEU A 3 28.39 19.08 73.28
N THR A 4 27.62 19.92 72.60
CA THR A 4 26.73 19.56 71.53
C THR A 4 27.49 19.57 70.19
N ARG A 5 27.66 18.41 69.62
CA ARG A 5 28.22 18.24 68.25
C ARG A 5 27.08 18.45 67.19
N SER A 6 27.20 19.50 66.44
CA SER A 6 26.47 19.75 65.24
C SER A 6 27.14 18.99 64.09
N LEU A 7 26.48 17.93 63.45
CA LEU A 7 26.88 17.33 62.20
C LEU A 7 26.14 18.02 61.04
N PRO A 8 26.77 18.12 59.90
CA PRO A 8 26.38 19.10 58.88
C PRO A 8 25.24 18.68 57.95
N ALA A 9 24.39 19.64 57.65
CA ALA A 9 23.29 19.62 56.70
C ALA A 9 23.74 19.55 55.22
N MET A 10 24.94 19.03 54.94
CA MET A 10 25.56 19.09 53.61
C MET A 10 25.42 17.79 52.76
N VAL A 11 24.91 16.69 53.34
CA VAL A 11 24.78 15.40 52.63
C VAL A 11 23.42 15.25 51.96
N THR A 12 22.41 16.02 52.36
CA THR A 12 21.04 15.88 51.82
C THR A 12 20.84 16.61 50.50
N ALA A 13 21.71 17.54 50.12
CA ALA A 13 21.59 18.30 48.86
C ALA A 13 22.13 17.56 47.61
N LEU A 14 23.01 16.56 47.77
CA LEU A 14 23.56 15.82 46.64
C LEU A 14 22.67 14.65 46.15
N LEU A 15 21.72 14.17 46.94
CA LEU A 15 20.80 13.10 46.52
C LEU A 15 19.59 13.59 45.72
N ALA A 16 19.29 14.90 45.78
CA ALA A 16 18.14 15.47 45.01
C ALA A 16 18.48 15.84 43.57
N ALA A 17 19.76 15.88 43.19
CA ALA A 17 20.19 16.24 41.82
C ALA A 17 20.21 15.04 40.83
N PHE A 18 20.03 13.79 41.29
CA PHE A 18 20.10 12.59 40.43
C PHE A 18 18.75 12.08 39.98
N LEU A 19 17.63 12.71 40.36
CA LEU A 19 16.27 12.23 40.01
C LEU A 19 15.56 13.03 38.89
N ALA A 20 16.27 13.93 38.21
CA ALA A 20 15.69 14.72 37.12
C ALA A 20 16.21 14.31 35.74
N THR A 21 16.66 13.06 35.54
CA THR A 21 16.65 12.49 34.18
C THR A 21 15.21 12.12 33.89
N GLY A 22 14.49 13.09 33.31
CA GLY A 22 13.15 12.86 32.81
C GLY A 22 13.19 11.66 31.85
N VAL A 23 12.77 10.51 32.34
CA VAL A 23 12.44 9.38 31.47
C VAL A 23 11.34 9.91 30.57
N SER A 24 11.70 10.39 29.38
CA SER A 24 10.73 10.71 28.34
C SER A 24 9.93 9.42 28.09
N ALA A 25 8.65 9.43 28.44
CA ALA A 25 7.82 8.26 28.27
C ALA A 25 7.91 7.82 26.80
N GLN A 26 8.37 6.58 26.60
CA GLN A 26 8.47 5.97 25.27
C GLN A 26 7.10 5.96 24.62
N THR A 27 6.98 6.58 23.45
CA THR A 27 5.76 6.50 22.63
C THR A 27 5.85 5.28 21.75
N VAL A 28 4.80 4.45 21.77
CA VAL A 28 4.70 3.25 20.93
C VAL A 28 3.58 3.43 19.94
N LEU A 29 3.89 3.37 18.64
CA LEU A 29 2.92 3.36 17.54
C LEU A 29 2.73 1.94 17.02
N ARG A 30 1.49 1.55 16.74
CA ARG A 30 1.13 0.25 16.19
C ARG A 30 0.97 0.37 14.68
N PHE A 31 1.67 -0.48 13.92
CA PHE A 31 1.62 -0.53 12.45
C PHE A 31 1.09 -1.86 11.96
N GLY A 32 -0.17 -1.90 11.50
CA GLY A 32 -0.82 -3.10 10.93
C GLY A 32 -0.81 -3.10 9.41
N HIS A 33 -0.52 -4.27 8.82
CA HIS A 33 -0.55 -4.44 7.35
C HIS A 33 -0.79 -5.90 6.93
N ALA A 34 -1.13 -6.11 5.64
CA ALA A 34 -1.49 -7.42 5.10
C ALA A 34 -0.30 -8.27 4.61
N ASN A 35 0.90 -7.67 4.47
CA ASN A 35 2.06 -8.36 3.94
C ASN A 35 2.64 -9.39 4.92
N SER A 36 3.18 -10.48 4.38
CA SER A 36 3.82 -11.52 5.18
C SER A 36 5.34 -11.31 5.27
N PRO A 37 5.99 -11.83 6.32
CA PRO A 37 7.44 -11.92 6.40
C PRO A 37 8.05 -12.53 5.13
N GLY A 38 9.16 -11.95 4.64
CA GLY A 38 9.80 -12.33 3.39
C GLY A 38 9.28 -11.58 2.14
N GLU A 39 8.18 -10.84 2.24
CA GLU A 39 7.80 -9.88 1.22
C GLU A 39 8.59 -8.59 1.38
N VAL A 40 9.07 -8.01 0.28
CA VAL A 40 9.87 -6.75 0.28
C VAL A 40 9.21 -5.67 1.11
N ALA A 41 7.89 -5.51 0.96
CA ALA A 41 7.15 -4.50 1.70
C ALA A 41 7.23 -4.71 3.22
N HIS A 42 7.03 -5.95 3.71
CA HIS A 42 7.15 -6.25 5.15
C HIS A 42 8.55 -5.95 5.68
N ASP A 43 9.58 -6.40 4.95
CA ASP A 43 10.97 -6.24 5.38
C ASP A 43 11.34 -4.74 5.48
N LEU A 44 10.83 -3.92 4.55
CA LEU A 44 11.04 -2.47 4.57
C LEU A 44 10.18 -1.74 5.60
N TYR A 45 8.97 -2.23 5.94
CA TYR A 45 8.19 -1.69 7.06
C TYR A 45 8.91 -1.96 8.40
N LYS A 46 9.53 -3.14 8.51
CA LYS A 46 10.34 -3.47 9.68
C LYS A 46 11.59 -2.60 9.76
N GLU A 47 12.32 -2.43 8.65
CA GLU A 47 13.49 -1.54 8.58
C GLU A 47 13.11 -0.09 8.93
N PHE A 48 11.99 0.42 8.41
CA PHE A 48 11.43 1.71 8.79
C PHE A 48 11.21 1.80 10.31
N ALA A 49 10.57 0.81 10.90
CA ALA A 49 10.29 0.78 12.34
C ALA A 49 11.57 0.75 13.19
N ASP A 50 12.53 -0.08 12.80
CA ASP A 50 13.83 -0.19 13.48
C ASP A 50 14.64 1.12 13.39
N ASN A 51 14.62 1.78 12.21
CA ASN A 51 15.28 3.07 11.99
C ASN A 51 14.66 4.18 12.83
N VAL A 52 13.33 4.27 12.88
CA VAL A 52 12.62 5.25 13.74
C VAL A 52 13.00 5.06 15.20
N THR A 53 13.00 3.82 15.68
CA THR A 53 13.37 3.52 17.06
C THR A 53 14.81 3.92 17.34
N LYS A 54 15.74 3.53 16.48
CA LYS A 54 17.17 3.85 16.62
C LYS A 54 17.45 5.34 16.56
N LYS A 55 16.92 6.05 15.56
CA LYS A 55 17.20 7.47 15.33
C LYS A 55 16.50 8.39 16.34
N SER A 56 15.39 7.94 16.95
CA SER A 56 14.74 8.65 18.05
C SER A 56 15.41 8.44 19.42
N GLY A 57 16.48 7.63 19.49
CA GLY A 57 17.07 7.24 20.77
C GLY A 57 16.11 6.47 21.68
N GLY A 58 15.17 5.72 21.10
CA GLY A 58 14.15 4.96 21.81
C GLY A 58 12.94 5.78 22.31
N GLN A 59 12.88 7.08 22.03
CA GLN A 59 11.71 7.91 22.40
C GLN A 59 10.45 7.51 21.63
N LEU A 60 10.61 7.02 20.41
CA LEU A 60 9.53 6.55 19.56
C LEU A 60 9.82 5.12 19.08
N THR A 61 8.87 4.22 19.27
CA THR A 61 8.94 2.84 18.79
C THR A 61 7.75 2.56 17.87
N VAL A 62 7.99 1.91 16.73
CA VAL A 62 6.94 1.42 15.86
C VAL A 62 6.88 -0.11 15.96
N ARG A 63 5.74 -0.64 16.42
CA ARG A 63 5.50 -2.10 16.48
C ARG A 63 4.76 -2.56 15.24
N VAL A 64 5.40 -3.39 14.43
CA VAL A 64 4.85 -3.90 13.17
C VAL A 64 4.08 -5.19 13.41
N PHE A 65 2.85 -5.26 12.88
CA PHE A 65 1.94 -6.41 12.93
C PHE A 65 1.62 -6.86 11.49
N PRO A 66 2.32 -7.88 10.98
CA PRO A 66 2.17 -8.38 9.61
C PRO A 66 0.97 -9.31 9.44
N SER A 67 0.73 -9.74 8.20
CA SER A 67 -0.16 -10.87 7.84
C SER A 67 -1.58 -10.74 8.39
N GLU A 68 -2.12 -9.51 8.39
CA GLU A 68 -3.48 -9.23 8.85
C GLU A 68 -3.74 -9.60 10.34
N GLN A 69 -2.69 -9.64 11.17
CA GLN A 69 -2.79 -9.99 12.61
C GLN A 69 -3.75 -9.08 13.38
N LEU A 70 -3.93 -7.84 12.96
CA LEU A 70 -4.84 -6.87 13.60
C LEU A 70 -6.16 -6.71 12.85
N GLY A 71 -6.40 -7.46 11.79
CA GLY A 71 -7.58 -7.39 10.93
C GLY A 71 -7.22 -7.29 9.46
N LYS A 72 -8.21 -7.49 8.61
CA LYS A 72 -8.10 -7.35 7.16
C LYS A 72 -7.87 -5.89 6.77
N GLU A 73 -7.47 -5.63 5.53
CA GLU A 73 -7.11 -4.28 5.07
C GLU A 73 -8.20 -3.25 5.33
N VAL A 74 -9.47 -3.62 5.11
CA VAL A 74 -10.63 -2.75 5.37
C VAL A 74 -10.81 -2.47 6.87
N ASP A 75 -10.60 -3.49 7.73
CA ASP A 75 -10.70 -3.34 9.19
C ASP A 75 -9.58 -2.43 9.71
N LEU A 76 -8.36 -2.60 9.19
CA LEU A 76 -7.22 -1.75 9.55
C LEU A 76 -7.47 -0.28 9.22
N LEU A 77 -8.16 0.03 8.12
CA LEU A 77 -8.56 1.40 7.77
C LEU A 77 -9.56 1.99 8.77
N GLN A 78 -10.55 1.22 9.23
CA GLN A 78 -11.50 1.70 10.24
C GLN A 78 -10.80 1.92 11.60
N GLN A 79 -9.89 1.03 11.98
CA GLN A 79 -9.07 1.19 13.18
C GLN A 79 -8.16 2.43 13.07
N LEU A 80 -7.57 2.68 11.90
CA LEU A 80 -6.75 3.86 11.64
C LEU A 80 -7.57 5.15 11.78
N LYS A 81 -8.77 5.19 11.19
CA LYS A 81 -9.70 6.32 11.29
C LYS A 81 -10.09 6.63 12.74
N SER A 82 -10.39 5.60 13.53
CA SER A 82 -10.79 5.75 14.94
C SER A 82 -9.63 6.03 15.90
N GLY A 83 -8.39 5.83 15.48
CA GLY A 83 -7.19 5.90 16.34
C GLY A 83 -6.95 4.64 17.19
N ALA A 84 -7.67 3.54 16.94
CA ALA A 84 -7.39 2.25 17.55
C ALA A 84 -6.12 1.60 16.97
N LEU A 85 -5.70 2.04 15.78
CA LEU A 85 -4.43 1.74 15.13
C LEU A 85 -3.76 3.06 14.74
N ASP A 86 -2.43 3.15 14.88
CA ASP A 86 -1.70 4.38 14.59
C ASP A 86 -1.27 4.47 13.13
N ILE A 87 -0.71 3.38 12.56
CA ILE A 87 -0.14 3.35 11.20
C ILE A 87 -0.70 2.15 10.44
N SER A 88 -0.98 2.34 9.15
CA SER A 88 -1.31 1.25 8.22
C SER A 88 -0.78 1.53 6.82
N SER A 89 -0.63 0.47 6.01
CA SER A 89 -0.23 0.58 4.61
C SER A 89 -1.24 -0.10 3.69
N PRO A 90 -2.38 0.57 3.42
CA PRO A 90 -3.38 0.06 2.50
C PRO A 90 -2.98 0.25 1.04
N SER A 91 -3.58 -0.54 0.17
CA SER A 91 -3.64 -0.20 -1.26
C SER A 91 -4.45 1.08 -1.44
N MET A 92 -4.03 1.93 -2.37
CA MET A 92 -4.71 3.22 -2.57
C MET A 92 -6.21 3.05 -2.92
N PRO A 93 -6.63 2.09 -3.76
CA PRO A 93 -8.04 1.91 -4.06
C PRO A 93 -8.92 1.48 -2.89
N THR A 94 -8.37 0.83 -1.86
CA THR A 94 -9.17 0.45 -0.68
C THR A 94 -9.59 1.64 0.17
N LEU A 95 -8.94 2.80 -0.01
CA LEU A 95 -9.37 4.08 0.57
C LEU A 95 -10.71 4.58 -0.01
N ASN A 96 -11.26 3.92 -1.04
CA ASN A 96 -12.53 4.28 -1.67
C ASN A 96 -13.72 4.31 -0.70
N SER A 97 -13.66 3.53 0.36
CA SER A 97 -14.68 3.53 1.42
C SER A 97 -14.74 4.84 2.21
N MET A 98 -13.69 5.62 2.15
CA MET A 98 -13.56 6.95 2.78
C MET A 98 -13.66 8.06 1.74
N VAL A 99 -12.82 8.01 0.70
CA VAL A 99 -12.77 8.99 -0.39
C VAL A 99 -12.71 8.24 -1.71
N PRO A 100 -13.82 8.11 -2.44
CA PRO A 100 -13.90 7.31 -3.67
C PRO A 100 -12.86 7.66 -4.73
N ALA A 101 -12.43 8.91 -4.78
CA ALA A 101 -11.43 9.40 -5.74
C ALA A 101 -10.05 8.72 -5.62
N PHE A 102 -9.74 8.04 -4.51
CA PHE A 102 -8.50 7.25 -4.39
C PHE A 102 -8.44 6.02 -5.31
N GLU A 103 -9.54 5.67 -5.97
CA GLU A 103 -9.51 4.64 -7.02
C GLU A 103 -8.85 5.13 -8.31
N MET A 104 -8.90 6.44 -8.62
CA MET A 104 -8.43 6.98 -9.90
C MET A 104 -6.98 6.61 -10.24
N PRO A 105 -6.00 6.68 -9.32
CA PRO A 105 -4.63 6.30 -9.63
C PRO A 105 -4.44 4.82 -10.02
N SER A 106 -5.43 3.98 -9.73
CA SER A 106 -5.44 2.57 -10.14
C SER A 106 -6.35 2.30 -11.34
N ALA A 107 -6.80 3.35 -12.04
CA ALA A 107 -7.59 3.17 -13.25
C ALA A 107 -6.80 2.35 -14.30
N PRO A 108 -7.36 1.25 -14.85
CA PRO A 108 -6.64 0.37 -15.76
C PRO A 108 -6.16 1.12 -17.01
N PHE A 109 -4.93 0.88 -17.45
CA PHE A 109 -4.30 1.52 -18.63
C PHE A 109 -4.20 3.06 -18.56
N LEU A 110 -4.33 3.66 -17.37
CA LEU A 110 -4.24 5.11 -17.21
C LEU A 110 -2.81 5.63 -17.44
N TRP A 111 -1.82 4.95 -16.89
CA TRP A 111 -0.44 5.40 -16.81
C TRP A 111 0.41 4.87 -17.96
N LYS A 112 1.30 5.71 -18.46
CA LYS A 112 2.36 5.32 -19.38
C LYS A 112 3.47 4.54 -18.66
N ASP A 113 3.92 5.07 -17.53
CA ASP A 113 4.98 4.52 -16.72
C ASP A 113 4.83 4.93 -15.24
N TRP A 114 5.68 4.38 -14.38
CA TRP A 114 5.68 4.71 -12.96
C TRP A 114 6.03 6.17 -12.67
N LYS A 115 6.94 6.76 -13.44
CA LYS A 115 7.38 8.15 -13.25
C LYS A 115 6.23 9.14 -13.45
N GLU A 116 5.39 8.89 -14.46
CA GLU A 116 4.18 9.68 -14.69
C GLU A 116 3.18 9.51 -13.53
N ALA A 117 2.92 8.28 -13.10
CA ALA A 117 2.01 7.99 -12.00
C ALA A 117 2.49 8.63 -10.69
N GLU A 118 3.76 8.46 -10.33
CA GLU A 118 4.35 9.03 -9.13
C GLU A 118 4.23 10.55 -9.10
N ALA A 119 4.55 11.22 -10.21
CA ALA A 119 4.49 12.66 -10.29
C ALA A 119 3.07 13.20 -10.07
N VAL A 120 2.05 12.55 -10.66
CA VAL A 120 0.65 12.96 -10.49
C VAL A 120 0.16 12.66 -9.05
N ILE A 121 0.48 11.47 -8.51
CA ILE A 121 0.02 11.07 -7.16
C ILE A 121 0.61 11.99 -6.08
N ARG A 122 1.88 12.39 -6.21
CA ARG A 122 2.53 13.35 -5.31
C ARG A 122 2.07 14.79 -5.55
N GLY A 123 1.62 15.08 -6.76
CA GLY A 123 1.40 16.42 -7.28
C GLY A 123 0.10 17.08 -6.84
N PRO A 124 -0.09 18.35 -7.27
CA PRO A 124 -1.23 19.16 -6.87
C PRO A 124 -2.57 18.60 -7.34
N ALA A 125 -2.60 17.80 -8.41
CA ALA A 125 -3.84 17.21 -8.91
C ALA A 125 -4.54 16.31 -7.88
N MET A 126 -3.76 15.64 -7.00
CA MET A 126 -4.29 14.77 -5.95
C MET A 126 -4.45 15.46 -4.58
N GLU A 127 -3.95 16.68 -4.39
CA GLU A 127 -3.93 17.35 -3.09
C GLU A 127 -5.32 17.55 -2.46
N PRO A 128 -6.39 17.92 -3.19
CA PRO A 128 -7.73 18.01 -2.60
C PRO A 128 -8.25 16.68 -2.05
N ILE A 129 -7.86 15.56 -2.66
CA ILE A 129 -8.28 14.21 -2.24
C ILE A 129 -7.56 13.82 -0.92
N TRP A 130 -6.26 14.14 -0.81
CA TRP A 130 -5.50 13.97 0.43
C TRP A 130 -6.00 14.88 1.56
N THR A 131 -6.40 16.12 1.22
CA THR A 131 -7.00 17.05 2.17
C THR A 131 -8.34 16.52 2.68
N GLU A 132 -9.19 15.97 1.81
CA GLU A 132 -10.45 15.35 2.22
C GLU A 132 -10.24 14.18 3.19
N LEU A 133 -9.25 13.31 2.94
CA LEU A 133 -8.89 12.21 3.84
C LEU A 133 -8.49 12.72 5.23
N LYS A 134 -7.66 13.76 5.25
CA LYS A 134 -7.21 14.40 6.49
C LYS A 134 -8.36 15.00 7.28
N ASP A 135 -9.21 15.80 6.62
CA ASP A 135 -10.18 16.64 7.30
C ASP A 135 -11.45 15.86 7.71
N LYS A 136 -11.86 14.88 6.89
CA LYS A 136 -13.08 14.09 7.16
C LYS A 136 -12.82 12.75 7.86
N HIS A 137 -11.60 12.20 7.75
CA HIS A 137 -11.31 10.86 8.24
C HIS A 137 -10.17 10.78 9.25
N ASN A 138 -9.59 11.92 9.64
CA ASN A 138 -8.51 11.98 10.65
C ASN A 138 -7.28 11.13 10.28
N ILE A 139 -6.94 11.06 8.99
CA ILE A 139 -5.82 10.27 8.45
C ILE A 139 -4.93 11.16 7.59
N VAL A 140 -3.61 11.07 7.79
CA VAL A 140 -2.62 11.77 6.97
C VAL A 140 -1.59 10.80 6.40
N PRO A 141 -1.01 11.06 5.21
CA PRO A 141 0.04 10.23 4.67
C PRO A 141 1.39 10.52 5.35
N LEU A 142 2.10 9.48 5.77
CA LEU A 142 3.55 9.52 5.97
C LEU A 142 4.27 9.48 4.62
N THR A 143 3.76 8.66 3.69
CA THR A 143 4.12 8.76 2.27
C THR A 143 2.89 8.48 1.39
N LYS A 144 2.75 9.27 0.32
CA LYS A 144 1.71 9.09 -0.71
C LYS A 144 2.06 7.98 -1.69
N ILE A 145 3.31 7.54 -1.68
CA ILE A 145 3.90 6.62 -2.66
C ILE A 145 4.45 5.40 -1.94
N TRP A 146 4.04 4.25 -2.45
CA TRP A 146 4.62 2.95 -2.16
C TRP A 146 4.41 2.07 -3.37
N TYR A 147 5.39 2.04 -4.29
CA TYR A 147 5.29 1.26 -5.53
C TYR A 147 4.97 -0.20 -5.24
N TRP A 148 3.88 -0.69 -5.83
CA TRP A 148 3.47 -2.09 -5.72
C TRP A 148 3.76 -2.87 -7.00
N GLY A 149 3.52 -2.26 -8.15
CA GLY A 149 3.89 -2.77 -9.47
C GLY A 149 2.74 -2.87 -10.46
N TRP A 150 3.10 -3.30 -11.67
CA TRP A 150 2.18 -3.57 -12.76
C TRP A 150 1.48 -4.91 -12.56
N ARG A 151 0.17 -4.90 -12.52
CA ARG A 151 -0.65 -6.07 -12.26
C ARG A 151 -0.88 -6.88 -13.53
N ASN A 152 -0.83 -8.21 -13.40
CA ASN A 152 -0.95 -9.20 -14.45
C ASN A 152 -1.94 -10.27 -14.01
N PHE A 153 -2.69 -10.87 -14.96
CA PHE A 153 -3.61 -11.95 -14.65
C PHE A 153 -2.90 -13.29 -14.52
N THR A 154 -3.36 -14.12 -13.57
CA THR A 154 -3.04 -15.56 -13.55
C THR A 154 -4.31 -16.37 -13.58
N PHE A 155 -4.24 -17.56 -14.20
CA PHE A 155 -5.36 -18.51 -14.33
C PHE A 155 -4.89 -19.95 -14.10
N GLY A 156 -5.83 -20.82 -13.70
CA GLY A 156 -5.53 -22.24 -13.48
C GLY A 156 -4.99 -22.91 -14.76
N THR A 157 -5.79 -22.99 -15.81
CA THR A 157 -5.42 -23.66 -17.08
C THR A 157 -5.76 -22.85 -18.33
N LYS A 158 -6.65 -21.87 -18.20
CA LYS A 158 -7.14 -21.08 -19.33
C LYS A 158 -6.09 -20.08 -19.79
N GLU A 159 -5.70 -20.13 -21.05
CA GLU A 159 -4.93 -19.06 -21.68
C GLU A 159 -5.84 -17.86 -21.93
N VAL A 160 -5.42 -16.70 -21.43
CA VAL A 160 -6.10 -15.44 -21.65
C VAL A 160 -5.18 -14.49 -22.40
N ARG A 161 -5.51 -14.25 -23.67
CA ARG A 161 -4.75 -13.39 -24.59
C ARG A 161 -5.50 -12.09 -24.91
N LYS A 162 -6.82 -12.10 -24.80
CA LYS A 162 -7.72 -10.98 -25.07
C LYS A 162 -8.95 -11.04 -24.15
N PRO A 163 -9.72 -9.95 -24.02
CA PRO A 163 -10.87 -9.90 -23.10
C PRO A 163 -11.88 -11.03 -23.30
N GLU A 164 -12.14 -11.41 -24.53
CA GLU A 164 -13.13 -12.46 -24.85
C GLU A 164 -12.76 -13.82 -24.24
N ASP A 165 -11.47 -14.07 -24.01
CA ASP A 165 -11.00 -15.30 -23.38
C ASP A 165 -11.39 -15.38 -21.89
N MET A 166 -11.76 -14.25 -21.28
CA MET A 166 -12.17 -14.16 -19.87
C MET A 166 -13.64 -14.50 -19.65
N ALA A 167 -14.43 -14.66 -20.72
CA ALA A 167 -15.85 -14.95 -20.60
C ALA A 167 -16.12 -16.21 -19.77
N GLY A 168 -17.00 -16.08 -18.77
CA GLY A 168 -17.40 -17.17 -17.88
C GLY A 168 -16.40 -17.50 -16.76
N LEU A 169 -15.22 -16.88 -16.72
CA LEU A 169 -14.24 -17.08 -15.65
C LEU A 169 -14.62 -16.30 -14.38
N LYS A 170 -14.40 -16.91 -13.23
CA LYS A 170 -14.46 -16.25 -11.91
C LYS A 170 -13.06 -15.72 -11.57
N VAL A 171 -12.92 -14.41 -11.47
CA VAL A 171 -11.64 -13.79 -11.17
C VAL A 171 -11.67 -13.13 -9.80
N ARG A 172 -10.77 -13.56 -8.93
CA ARG A 172 -10.60 -12.90 -7.64
C ARG A 172 -10.11 -11.47 -7.84
N VAL A 173 -10.73 -10.55 -7.12
CA VAL A 173 -10.33 -9.15 -7.06
C VAL A 173 -10.23 -8.68 -5.59
N PRO A 174 -9.46 -7.60 -5.31
CA PRO A 174 -9.59 -6.87 -4.05
C PRO A 174 -10.99 -6.28 -3.84
N GLU A 175 -11.33 -5.95 -2.60
CA GLU A 175 -12.63 -5.40 -2.19
C GLU A 175 -12.76 -3.91 -2.56
N SER A 176 -12.71 -3.60 -3.85
CA SER A 176 -12.85 -2.24 -4.35
C SER A 176 -13.57 -2.20 -5.70
N PRO A 177 -14.49 -1.24 -5.91
CA PRO A 177 -15.27 -1.09 -7.14
C PRO A 177 -14.47 -1.03 -8.42
N ILE A 178 -13.30 -0.38 -8.43
CA ILE A 178 -12.49 -0.27 -9.67
C ILE A 178 -12.08 -1.65 -10.22
N TRP A 179 -11.71 -2.60 -9.34
CA TRP A 179 -11.37 -3.95 -9.76
C TRP A 179 -12.60 -4.74 -10.19
N VAL A 180 -13.70 -4.60 -9.47
CA VAL A 180 -14.97 -5.25 -9.81
C VAL A 180 -15.43 -4.81 -11.20
N GLU A 181 -15.45 -3.50 -11.45
CA GLU A 181 -15.89 -2.95 -12.74
C GLU A 181 -14.91 -3.28 -13.88
N MET A 182 -13.61 -3.33 -13.61
CA MET A 182 -12.59 -3.75 -14.57
C MET A 182 -12.83 -5.19 -15.02
N VAL A 183 -12.90 -6.13 -14.09
CA VAL A 183 -13.07 -7.56 -14.40
C VAL A 183 -14.42 -7.80 -15.10
N ARG A 184 -15.48 -7.13 -14.66
CA ARG A 184 -16.79 -7.15 -15.33
C ARG A 184 -16.70 -6.59 -16.76
N GLY A 185 -15.96 -5.49 -16.95
CA GLY A 185 -15.70 -4.88 -18.25
C GLY A 185 -14.97 -5.81 -19.23
N PHE A 186 -14.13 -6.72 -18.72
CA PHE A 186 -13.48 -7.77 -19.50
C PHE A 186 -14.36 -9.00 -19.78
N GLY A 187 -15.58 -9.05 -19.23
CA GLY A 187 -16.53 -10.14 -19.46
C GLY A 187 -16.42 -11.31 -18.47
N ALA A 188 -15.61 -11.18 -17.42
CA ALA A 188 -15.48 -12.16 -16.35
C ALA A 188 -16.37 -11.82 -15.13
N ALA A 189 -16.56 -12.80 -14.24
CA ALA A 189 -17.24 -12.62 -12.96
C ALA A 189 -16.25 -12.23 -11.86
N PRO A 190 -16.29 -10.97 -11.36
CA PRO A 190 -15.43 -10.56 -10.27
C PRO A 190 -15.87 -11.18 -8.96
N THR A 191 -14.92 -11.68 -8.17
CA THR A 191 -15.15 -12.29 -6.85
C THR A 191 -14.26 -11.59 -5.83
N PRO A 192 -14.78 -10.60 -5.07
CA PRO A 192 -14.03 -9.93 -4.02
C PRO A 192 -13.65 -10.90 -2.90
N ILE A 193 -12.34 -11.01 -2.62
CA ILE A 193 -11.80 -11.85 -1.55
C ILE A 193 -10.63 -11.11 -0.89
N PRO A 194 -10.55 -11.04 0.46
CA PRO A 194 -9.42 -10.47 1.18
C PRO A 194 -8.07 -11.06 0.78
N PHE A 195 -7.00 -10.25 0.88
CA PHE A 195 -5.70 -10.64 0.33
C PHE A 195 -5.11 -11.89 0.98
N GLY A 196 -5.26 -12.06 2.29
CA GLY A 196 -4.76 -13.24 3.01
C GLY A 196 -5.40 -14.57 2.58
N GLU A 197 -6.59 -14.53 1.97
CA GLU A 197 -7.37 -15.73 1.59
C GLU A 197 -7.13 -16.16 0.13
N VAL A 198 -6.39 -15.38 -0.67
CA VAL A 198 -6.28 -15.59 -2.13
C VAL A 198 -5.64 -16.93 -2.48
N TYR A 199 -4.52 -17.30 -1.83
CA TYR A 199 -3.84 -18.58 -2.14
C TYR A 199 -4.78 -19.78 -1.96
N THR A 200 -5.50 -19.80 -0.83
CA THR A 200 -6.47 -20.87 -0.52
C THR A 200 -7.62 -20.91 -1.51
N ALA A 201 -8.15 -19.74 -1.90
CA ALA A 201 -9.23 -19.67 -2.89
C ALA A 201 -8.80 -20.19 -4.27
N LEU A 202 -7.56 -19.90 -4.70
CA LEU A 202 -6.97 -20.42 -5.94
C LEU A 202 -6.71 -21.93 -5.85
N GLN A 203 -6.14 -22.40 -4.75
CA GLN A 203 -5.85 -23.82 -4.51
C GLN A 203 -7.13 -24.66 -4.50
N GLN A 204 -8.18 -24.17 -3.86
CA GLN A 204 -9.51 -24.82 -3.81
C GLN A 204 -10.33 -24.62 -5.08
N LYS A 205 -9.83 -23.85 -6.06
CA LYS A 205 -10.54 -23.51 -7.31
C LYS A 205 -11.89 -22.83 -7.08
N THR A 206 -12.04 -22.10 -5.97
CA THR A 206 -13.21 -21.24 -5.72
C THR A 206 -13.31 -20.14 -6.77
N VAL A 207 -12.16 -19.71 -7.28
CA VAL A 207 -11.98 -18.79 -8.40
C VAL A 207 -11.05 -19.42 -9.43
N ASP A 208 -11.21 -19.04 -10.70
CA ASP A 208 -10.41 -19.55 -11.82
C ASP A 208 -9.07 -18.82 -11.94
N GLY A 209 -9.02 -17.58 -11.48
CA GLY A 209 -7.83 -16.74 -11.57
C GLY A 209 -7.85 -15.56 -10.60
N GLN A 210 -6.75 -14.81 -10.64
CA GLN A 210 -6.55 -13.59 -9.91
C GLN A 210 -5.65 -12.63 -10.71
N GLU A 211 -5.38 -11.43 -10.20
CA GLU A 211 -4.44 -10.49 -10.80
C GLU A 211 -3.59 -9.83 -9.70
N ASN A 212 -2.29 -9.72 -9.94
CA ASN A 212 -1.31 -9.08 -9.07
C ASN A 212 -0.02 -8.75 -9.83
N PRO A 213 0.88 -7.93 -9.26
CA PRO A 213 2.23 -7.76 -9.76
C PRO A 213 3.09 -9.02 -9.61
N ILE A 214 4.10 -9.14 -10.46
CA ILE A 214 5.02 -10.28 -10.45
C ILE A 214 5.64 -10.55 -9.07
N PRO A 215 6.14 -9.54 -8.31
CA PRO A 215 6.69 -9.80 -6.99
C PRO A 215 5.69 -10.43 -6.02
N THR A 216 4.41 -10.05 -6.11
CA THR A 216 3.34 -10.66 -5.30
C THR A 216 3.03 -12.08 -5.76
N ILE A 217 2.89 -12.31 -7.08
CA ILE A 217 2.64 -13.64 -7.65
C ILE A 217 3.74 -14.61 -7.20
N PHE A 218 4.99 -14.17 -7.20
CA PHE A 218 6.14 -14.96 -6.79
C PHE A 218 6.18 -15.21 -5.28
N SER A 219 6.17 -14.15 -4.46
CA SER A 219 6.32 -14.27 -3.00
C SER A 219 5.16 -15.01 -2.33
N ARG A 220 3.94 -14.85 -2.86
CA ARG A 220 2.74 -15.58 -2.42
C ARG A 220 2.57 -16.94 -3.07
N LYS A 221 3.52 -17.35 -3.93
CA LYS A 221 3.53 -18.63 -4.62
C LYS A 221 2.28 -18.92 -5.45
N PHE A 222 1.61 -17.87 -5.96
CA PHE A 222 0.41 -18.07 -6.77
C PHE A 222 0.71 -18.87 -8.04
N TYR A 223 1.94 -18.77 -8.57
CA TYR A 223 2.42 -19.56 -9.70
C TYR A 223 2.46 -21.08 -9.44
N GLU A 224 2.38 -21.53 -8.17
CA GLU A 224 2.32 -22.97 -7.85
C GLU A 224 0.91 -23.54 -8.03
N VAL A 225 -0.13 -22.70 -7.94
CA VAL A 225 -1.55 -23.07 -8.04
C VAL A 225 -2.23 -22.45 -9.27
N GLN A 226 -1.48 -21.71 -10.10
CA GLN A 226 -1.94 -21.05 -11.32
C GLN A 226 -1.02 -21.43 -12.50
N GLY A 227 -1.55 -22.20 -13.46
CA GLY A 227 -0.76 -22.73 -14.59
C GLY A 227 -0.52 -21.74 -15.72
N VAL A 228 -1.17 -20.57 -15.73
CA VAL A 228 -1.03 -19.55 -16.79
C VAL A 228 -0.85 -18.17 -16.15
N LEU A 229 0.14 -17.40 -16.64
CA LEU A 229 0.37 -15.98 -16.34
C LEU A 229 0.25 -15.17 -17.63
N SER A 230 -0.69 -14.25 -17.70
CA SER A 230 -0.86 -13.33 -18.83
C SER A 230 -0.25 -11.95 -18.44
N MET A 231 0.77 -11.52 -19.17
CA MET A 231 1.51 -10.27 -18.93
C MET A 231 0.73 -9.06 -19.43
N SER A 232 -0.50 -8.92 -18.92
CA SER A 232 -1.46 -7.89 -19.36
C SER A 232 -1.07 -6.48 -18.94
N ARG A 233 -0.31 -6.31 -17.83
CA ARG A 233 0.10 -5.00 -17.30
C ARG A 233 -1.04 -3.98 -17.34
N HIS A 234 -2.23 -4.44 -16.95
CA HIS A 234 -3.48 -3.71 -17.13
C HIS A 234 -3.69 -2.60 -16.12
N MET A 235 -3.03 -2.67 -14.97
CA MET A 235 -3.16 -1.70 -13.89
C MET A 235 -1.83 -1.50 -13.19
N LEU A 236 -1.48 -0.26 -12.91
CA LEU A 236 -0.38 0.09 -12.02
C LEU A 236 -0.95 0.32 -10.61
N GLN A 237 -0.45 -0.41 -9.65
CA GLN A 237 -0.85 -0.23 -8.25
C GLN A 237 0.18 0.58 -7.47
N ASN A 238 -0.32 1.54 -6.72
CA ASN A 238 0.37 2.24 -5.66
C ASN A 238 -0.29 1.95 -4.31
N ASN A 239 0.51 1.73 -3.28
CA ASN A 239 0.07 1.72 -1.90
C ASN A 239 0.53 3.01 -1.21
N THR A 240 0.25 3.13 0.08
CA THR A 240 0.59 4.30 0.89
C THR A 240 1.08 3.84 2.25
N ILE A 241 1.74 4.72 3.03
CA ILE A 241 1.85 4.55 4.47
C ILE A 241 1.11 5.72 5.12
N LEU A 242 0.09 5.41 5.87
CA LEU A 242 -0.82 6.36 6.50
C LEU A 242 -0.69 6.31 8.02
N ILE A 243 -0.90 7.45 8.67
CA ILE A 243 -0.98 7.56 10.12
C ILE A 243 -2.28 8.24 10.54
N ASN A 244 -2.85 7.82 11.67
CA ASN A 244 -3.92 8.58 12.32
C ASN A 244 -3.41 9.99 12.67
N LYS A 245 -4.16 11.02 12.27
CA LYS A 245 -3.77 12.42 12.46
C LYS A 245 -3.54 12.75 13.95
N SER A 246 -4.43 12.28 14.81
CA SER A 246 -4.30 12.54 16.26
C SER A 246 -3.09 11.81 16.88
N SER A 247 -2.72 10.63 16.39
CA SER A 247 -1.48 9.94 16.80
C SER A 247 -0.24 10.74 16.35
N MET A 248 -0.28 11.31 15.14
CA MET A 248 0.80 12.17 14.64
C MET A 248 0.95 13.46 15.45
N GLU A 249 -0.16 14.15 15.73
CA GLU A 249 -0.18 15.43 16.45
C GLU A 249 0.27 15.33 17.91
N LYS A 250 0.20 14.16 18.53
CA LYS A 250 0.75 13.91 19.88
C LYS A 250 2.27 13.83 19.92
N LEU A 251 2.93 13.67 18.80
CA LEU A 251 4.37 13.58 18.71
C LEU A 251 5.00 14.98 18.69
N LYS A 252 6.20 15.10 19.25
CA LYS A 252 7.00 16.31 19.09
C LYS A 252 7.36 16.54 17.62
N PRO A 253 7.50 17.80 17.16
CA PRO A 253 7.78 18.11 15.76
C PRO A 253 8.97 17.36 15.15
N GLU A 254 10.05 17.16 15.93
CA GLU A 254 11.22 16.41 15.49
C GLU A 254 10.92 14.91 15.25
N LEU A 255 10.02 14.31 16.04
CA LEU A 255 9.60 12.92 15.86
C LEU A 255 8.61 12.77 14.68
N GLN A 256 7.75 13.78 14.46
CA GLN A 256 6.90 13.84 13.27
C GLN A 256 7.75 13.87 12.00
N LYS A 257 8.75 14.77 11.98
CA LYS A 257 9.68 14.87 10.85
C LYS A 257 10.45 13.57 10.63
N LEU A 258 10.95 12.95 11.69
CA LEU A 258 11.64 11.67 11.63
C LEU A 258 10.77 10.57 10.98
N LEU A 259 9.50 10.44 11.38
CA LEU A 259 8.58 9.48 10.78
C LEU A 259 8.38 9.71 9.27
N ILE A 260 8.21 10.96 8.87
CA ILE A 260 8.03 11.33 7.46
C ILE A 260 9.29 11.02 6.65
N ASP A 261 10.46 11.41 7.16
CA ASP A 261 11.74 11.20 6.48
C ASP A 261 12.05 9.70 6.32
N GLU A 262 11.84 8.89 7.38
CA GLU A 262 12.08 7.45 7.31
C GLU A 262 11.05 6.72 6.41
N ALA A 263 9.79 7.15 6.41
CA ALA A 263 8.78 6.61 5.50
C ALA A 263 9.11 6.95 4.03
N ALA A 264 9.60 8.17 3.77
CA ALA A 264 10.04 8.57 2.43
C ALA A 264 11.26 7.76 1.95
N ALA A 265 12.26 7.55 2.83
CA ALA A 265 13.43 6.75 2.54
C ALA A 265 13.07 5.28 2.26
N ALA A 266 12.22 4.67 3.08
CA ALA A 266 11.72 3.32 2.88
C ALA A 266 10.93 3.19 1.57
N SER A 267 10.10 4.19 1.23
CA SER A 267 9.33 4.25 -0.01
C SER A 267 10.23 4.30 -1.25
N ALA A 268 11.28 5.12 -1.23
CA ALA A 268 12.24 5.20 -2.33
C ALA A 268 12.96 3.84 -2.55
N LYS A 269 13.44 3.25 -1.45
CA LYS A 269 14.08 1.93 -1.46
C LYS A 269 13.14 0.83 -1.95
N ASN A 270 11.86 0.88 -1.54
CA ASN A 270 10.83 -0.06 -2.02
C ASN A 270 10.65 0.05 -3.54
N SER A 271 10.55 1.26 -4.08
CA SER A 271 10.36 1.47 -5.52
C SER A 271 11.53 0.89 -6.32
N GLU A 272 12.77 1.10 -5.89
CA GLU A 272 13.96 0.54 -6.51
C GLU A 272 13.98 -0.99 -6.42
N MET A 273 13.81 -1.55 -5.21
CA MET A 273 13.90 -2.99 -4.99
C MET A 273 12.79 -3.77 -5.71
N GLN A 274 11.55 -3.28 -5.69
CA GLN A 274 10.44 -3.95 -6.36
C GLN A 274 10.63 -3.99 -7.87
N GLN A 275 11.03 -2.87 -8.49
CA GLN A 275 11.30 -2.81 -9.93
C GLN A 275 12.47 -3.71 -10.34
N ALA A 276 13.56 -3.73 -9.56
CA ALA A 276 14.70 -4.59 -9.82
C ALA A 276 14.36 -6.09 -9.71
N ARG A 277 13.53 -6.46 -8.72
CA ARG A 277 13.12 -7.84 -8.48
C ARG A 277 12.05 -8.35 -9.46
N GLU A 278 11.25 -7.48 -10.05
CA GLU A 278 10.18 -7.89 -10.99
C GLU A 278 10.73 -8.76 -12.13
N VAL A 279 11.87 -8.38 -12.71
CA VAL A 279 12.52 -9.11 -13.81
C VAL A 279 13.02 -10.47 -13.34
N SER A 280 13.80 -10.51 -12.25
CA SER A 280 14.37 -11.77 -11.75
C SER A 280 13.29 -12.76 -11.29
N MET A 281 12.25 -12.28 -10.61
CA MET A 281 11.17 -13.13 -10.16
C MET A 281 10.32 -13.68 -11.32
N LEU A 282 10.14 -12.90 -12.40
CA LEU A 282 9.48 -13.41 -13.62
C LEU A 282 10.30 -14.54 -14.25
N GLU A 283 11.62 -14.40 -14.30
CA GLU A 283 12.50 -15.45 -14.80
C GLU A 283 12.49 -16.71 -13.91
N ASP A 284 12.41 -16.55 -12.60
CA ASP A 284 12.28 -17.67 -11.66
C ASP A 284 10.93 -18.41 -11.85
N ILE A 285 9.83 -17.68 -12.04
CA ILE A 285 8.54 -18.27 -12.40
C ILE A 285 8.67 -19.05 -13.71
N ARG A 286 9.32 -18.48 -14.74
CA ARG A 286 9.56 -19.13 -16.04
C ARG A 286 10.37 -20.42 -15.90
N LYS A 287 11.49 -20.35 -15.17
CA LYS A 287 12.37 -21.51 -14.89
C LYS A 287 11.70 -22.61 -14.08
N SER A 288 10.71 -22.27 -13.26
CA SER A 288 9.97 -23.27 -12.46
C SER A 288 9.22 -24.29 -13.32
N GLY A 289 8.90 -23.94 -14.57
CA GLY A 289 8.13 -24.77 -15.50
C GLY A 289 6.67 -25.01 -15.06
N LYS A 290 6.24 -24.46 -13.91
CA LYS A 290 4.90 -24.65 -13.35
C LYS A 290 3.83 -23.78 -14.02
N THR A 291 4.25 -22.63 -14.57
CA THR A 291 3.34 -21.61 -15.10
C THR A 291 3.76 -21.22 -16.52
N ARG A 292 2.83 -21.38 -17.44
CA ARG A 292 3.00 -20.91 -18.82
C ARG A 292 2.81 -19.39 -18.88
N ILE A 293 3.77 -18.68 -19.46
CA ILE A 293 3.73 -17.23 -19.57
C ILE A 293 3.25 -16.80 -20.95
N ILE A 294 2.22 -15.96 -21.00
CA ILE A 294 1.73 -15.27 -22.19
C ILE A 294 2.36 -13.86 -22.16
N ASP A 295 3.46 -13.68 -22.89
CA ASP A 295 4.23 -12.45 -22.85
C ASP A 295 3.52 -11.26 -23.54
N ASN A 296 2.75 -11.53 -24.59
CA ASN A 296 2.11 -10.51 -25.43
C ASN A 296 0.61 -10.76 -25.57
N PRO A 297 -0.22 -10.52 -24.52
CA PRO A 297 -1.67 -10.46 -24.67
C PRO A 297 -2.06 -9.18 -25.43
N ASP A 298 -3.23 -9.16 -26.02
CA ASP A 298 -3.78 -8.00 -26.74
C ASP A 298 -4.19 -6.89 -25.76
N ARG A 299 -3.20 -6.10 -25.34
CA ARG A 299 -3.41 -5.01 -24.37
C ARG A 299 -4.33 -3.92 -24.89
N ASP A 300 -4.34 -3.66 -26.19
CA ASP A 300 -5.19 -2.64 -26.80
C ASP A 300 -6.67 -3.05 -26.75
N ALA A 301 -6.96 -4.33 -27.02
CA ALA A 301 -8.30 -4.87 -26.84
C ALA A 301 -8.78 -4.77 -25.37
N PHE A 302 -7.91 -5.06 -24.40
CA PHE A 302 -8.22 -4.85 -22.98
C PHE A 302 -8.47 -3.38 -22.66
N ALA A 303 -7.61 -2.47 -23.14
CA ALA A 303 -7.74 -1.03 -22.88
C ALA A 303 -9.06 -0.48 -23.46
N ALA A 304 -9.46 -0.92 -24.64
CA ALA A 304 -10.71 -0.49 -25.29
C ALA A 304 -11.95 -0.82 -24.42
N LYS A 305 -11.94 -1.95 -23.68
CA LYS A 305 -13.03 -2.32 -22.76
C LYS A 305 -13.13 -1.39 -21.55
N MET A 306 -12.10 -0.59 -21.25
CA MET A 306 -12.11 0.30 -20.07
C MET A 306 -12.80 1.64 -20.31
N VAL A 307 -12.96 2.08 -21.53
CA VAL A 307 -13.64 3.36 -21.83
C VAL A 307 -15.04 3.44 -21.18
N PRO A 308 -15.95 2.47 -21.34
CA PRO A 308 -17.25 2.51 -20.65
C PRO A 308 -17.13 2.31 -19.12
N VAL A 309 -16.08 1.68 -18.63
CA VAL A 309 -15.83 1.52 -17.19
C VAL A 309 -15.51 2.89 -16.58
N TYR A 310 -14.65 3.68 -17.23
CA TYR A 310 -14.35 5.03 -16.76
C TYR A 310 -15.58 5.92 -16.67
N VAL A 311 -16.44 5.89 -17.68
CA VAL A 311 -17.70 6.67 -17.68
C VAL A 311 -18.59 6.30 -16.48
N ARG A 312 -18.67 5.02 -16.14
CA ARG A 312 -19.46 4.60 -14.96
C ARG A 312 -18.84 5.03 -13.63
N LEU A 313 -17.51 5.09 -13.55
CA LEU A 313 -16.79 5.39 -12.30
C LEU A 313 -16.55 6.91 -12.10
N GLU A 314 -16.61 7.71 -13.17
CA GLU A 314 -16.32 9.14 -13.11
C GLU A 314 -17.18 9.88 -12.10
N SER A 315 -18.50 9.62 -12.09
CA SER A 315 -19.42 10.26 -11.12
C SER A 315 -19.08 9.87 -9.67
N ARG A 316 -18.61 8.65 -9.44
CA ARG A 316 -18.19 8.16 -8.14
C ARG A 316 -16.89 8.82 -7.68
N TRP A 317 -15.94 9.04 -8.57
CA TRP A 317 -14.66 9.70 -8.27
C TRP A 317 -14.80 11.20 -8.10
N GLY A 318 -15.91 11.77 -8.59
CA GLY A 318 -16.14 13.20 -8.76
C GLY A 318 -15.55 13.71 -10.06
N THR A 319 -16.42 14.20 -10.96
CA THR A 319 -16.05 14.64 -12.31
C THR A 319 -14.89 15.66 -12.30
N GLU A 320 -14.90 16.60 -11.34
CA GLU A 320 -13.83 17.61 -11.25
C GLU A 320 -12.50 17.00 -10.79
N ASN A 321 -12.50 16.00 -9.92
CA ASN A 321 -11.30 15.26 -9.53
C ASN A 321 -10.72 14.53 -10.75
N TRP A 322 -11.57 13.83 -11.50
CA TRP A 322 -11.15 13.10 -12.69
C TRP A 322 -10.61 14.01 -13.78
N LYS A 323 -11.30 15.12 -14.09
CA LYS A 323 -10.82 16.13 -15.04
C LYS A 323 -9.46 16.68 -14.64
N ARG A 324 -9.25 17.01 -13.35
CA ARG A 324 -7.98 17.56 -12.85
C ARG A 324 -6.82 16.57 -13.00
N VAL A 325 -7.05 15.30 -12.66
CA VAL A 325 -6.04 14.24 -12.83
C VAL A 325 -5.72 14.02 -14.30
N ARG A 326 -6.74 13.96 -15.18
CA ARG A 326 -6.56 13.83 -16.64
C ARG A 326 -5.80 15.01 -17.23
N ALA A 327 -6.17 16.22 -16.87
CA ALA A 327 -5.49 17.43 -17.36
C ALA A 327 -4.00 17.44 -16.98
N GLU A 328 -3.65 16.99 -15.76
CA GLU A 328 -2.25 16.91 -15.36
C GLU A 328 -1.48 15.84 -16.14
N ILE A 329 -2.09 14.67 -16.41
CA ILE A 329 -1.52 13.64 -17.27
C ILE A 329 -1.27 14.20 -18.68
N ASP A 330 -2.26 14.86 -19.27
CA ASP A 330 -2.18 15.42 -20.63
C ASP A 330 -1.11 16.51 -20.69
N ARG A 331 -1.02 17.37 -19.68
CA ARG A 331 0.04 18.38 -19.55
C ARG A 331 1.44 17.74 -19.55
N MET A 332 1.63 16.68 -18.78
CA MET A 332 2.92 15.98 -18.70
C MET A 332 3.29 15.30 -20.01
N ARG A 333 2.32 14.78 -20.76
CA ARG A 333 2.53 14.13 -22.05
C ARG A 333 2.82 15.12 -23.17
N SER A 334 2.24 16.34 -23.09
CA SER A 334 2.45 17.41 -24.08
C SER A 334 3.76 18.16 -23.87
N ALA A 335 4.35 18.14 -22.67
CA ALA A 335 5.61 18.82 -22.33
C ALA A 335 6.87 18.07 -22.80
N LYS A 336 6.72 16.97 -23.52
CA LYS A 336 7.81 16.16 -24.11
C LYS A 336 7.83 16.32 -25.62
#